data_75fdfc589e4bb435cc0d73f2fd23c7ed
#
_entry.id   75fdfc589e4bb435cc0d73f2fd23c7ed
#
_cell.length_a   1.000
_cell.length_b   1.000
_cell.length_c   1.000
_cell.angle_alpha   90.00
_cell.angle_beta   90.00
_cell.angle_gamma   90.00
#
_symmetry.space_group_name_H-M   'P 1'
#
loop_
_entity.id
_entity.type
_entity.pdbx_description
1 polymer ?
#
loop_
_entity_poly.entity_id
_entity_poly.type
_entity_poly.pdbx_seq_one_letter_code
_entity_poly.pdbx_strand_id
1 'polypeptide(L)'
;MGTVVCLRAYYYCGRCGHGVLPWDQAVGLTARQFTPATERLVSLAGSLSDSFQEAAEKVLPEMAGLRLAETTVQRTTEGAGRRLAEHLRQGRTFGFPRPWQWRRDAHGRTCAYISLDLTGVRQQAKGGGPAEGRMPYVAMVYNPVPELPVGSPYRPPAGAAMQARYLAGLYDLDELGLQLRKQAAQVGMDEADLWVGLTDGGNGLVFRQVLMFG
;
A
#
# COMPACT_ATOMS: atom_id res chain seq x y z
N MET A 1 21.99 1.50 -18.31
CA MET A 1 21.91 2.97 -18.08
C MET A 1 23.33 3.45 -17.80
N GLY A 2 23.69 4.65 -18.27
CA GLY A 2 25.02 5.22 -18.08
C GLY A 2 25.06 6.29 -16.98
N THR A 3 26.27 6.74 -16.66
CA THR A 3 26.48 7.87 -15.74
C THR A 3 26.10 9.17 -16.43
N VAL A 4 25.30 9.99 -15.75
CA VAL A 4 24.92 11.32 -16.21
C VAL A 4 25.63 12.35 -15.32
N VAL A 5 26.32 13.30 -15.94
CA VAL A 5 26.96 14.41 -15.23
C VAL A 5 26.00 15.60 -15.25
N CYS A 6 25.58 16.06 -14.06
CA CYS A 6 24.72 17.22 -13.91
C CYS A 6 25.51 18.37 -13.24
N LEU A 7 25.65 19.49 -13.96
CA LEU A 7 26.19 20.72 -13.38
C LEU A 7 25.07 21.46 -12.65
N ARG A 8 25.28 21.78 -11.39
CA ARG A 8 24.28 22.42 -10.52
C ARG A 8 24.84 23.68 -9.90
N ALA A 9 24.07 24.76 -9.93
CA ALA A 9 24.43 26.00 -9.25
C ALA A 9 24.18 25.82 -7.74
N TYR A 10 25.19 26.13 -6.94
CA TYR A 10 25.11 26.19 -5.49
C TYR A 10 25.13 27.65 -5.04
N TYR A 11 24.12 28.06 -4.32
CA TYR A 11 24.01 29.41 -3.75
C TYR A 11 24.28 29.36 -2.26
N TYR A 12 25.19 30.19 -1.80
CA TYR A 12 25.56 30.28 -0.39
C TYR A 12 25.42 31.70 0.12
N CYS A 13 24.78 31.86 1.27
CA CYS A 13 24.64 33.12 1.94
C CYS A 13 25.70 33.24 3.04
N GLY A 14 26.71 34.08 2.83
CA GLY A 14 27.78 34.34 3.85
C GLY A 14 27.30 34.97 5.14
N ARG A 15 26.09 35.60 5.14
CA ARG A 15 25.53 36.24 6.34
C ARG A 15 24.81 35.23 7.27
N CYS A 16 24.09 34.29 6.74
CA CYS A 16 23.32 33.31 7.54
C CYS A 16 23.91 31.91 7.51
N GLY A 17 24.99 31.68 6.76
CA GLY A 17 25.63 30.37 6.62
C GLY A 17 24.75 29.32 5.87
N HIS A 18 23.68 29.77 5.22
CA HIS A 18 22.76 28.85 4.54
C HIS A 18 23.15 28.65 3.07
N GLY A 19 23.15 27.39 2.64
CA GLY A 19 23.40 26.99 1.27
C GLY A 19 22.19 26.32 0.64
N VAL A 20 21.96 26.55 -0.63
CA VAL A 20 20.83 25.98 -1.38
C VAL A 20 21.23 25.57 -2.79
N LEU A 21 20.66 24.46 -3.22
CA LEU A 21 20.74 23.91 -4.58
C LEU A 21 19.33 23.95 -5.20
N PRO A 22 18.94 25.04 -5.87
CA PRO A 22 17.57 25.20 -6.38
C PRO A 22 17.14 24.09 -7.33
N TRP A 23 18.08 23.58 -8.13
CA TRP A 23 17.81 22.48 -9.04
C TRP A 23 17.40 21.19 -8.29
N ASP A 24 18.08 20.87 -7.20
CA ASP A 24 17.77 19.70 -6.38
C ASP A 24 16.35 19.80 -5.79
N GLN A 25 15.95 20.98 -5.38
CA GLN A 25 14.60 21.25 -4.91
C GLN A 25 13.57 21.14 -6.03
N ALA A 26 13.87 21.70 -7.19
CA ALA A 26 12.97 21.66 -8.35
C ALA A 26 12.69 20.24 -8.86
N VAL A 27 13.71 19.37 -8.83
CA VAL A 27 13.55 17.95 -9.25
C VAL A 27 13.14 17.04 -8.10
N GLY A 28 13.00 17.58 -6.87
CA GLY A 28 12.58 16.84 -5.70
C GLY A 28 13.60 15.82 -5.21
N LEU A 29 14.91 16.13 -5.29
CA LEU A 29 15.92 15.23 -4.75
C LEU A 29 15.74 15.05 -3.24
N THR A 30 15.72 13.79 -2.81
CA THR A 30 15.70 13.45 -1.39
C THR A 30 17.05 13.74 -0.72
N ALA A 31 17.10 13.67 0.62
CA ALA A 31 18.34 13.78 1.38
C ALA A 31 19.40 12.73 0.99
N ARG A 32 18.99 11.64 0.32
CA ARG A 32 19.89 10.62 -0.26
C ARG A 32 20.23 10.87 -1.71
N GLN A 33 19.86 12.03 -2.23
CA GLN A 33 20.06 12.42 -3.63
C GLN A 33 19.32 11.47 -4.62
N PHE A 34 18.22 10.88 -4.21
CA PHE A 34 17.35 10.13 -5.10
C PHE A 34 16.29 11.06 -5.67
N THR A 35 16.01 10.89 -6.95
CA THR A 35 14.78 11.45 -7.54
C THR A 35 13.57 10.71 -6.99
N PRO A 36 12.36 11.31 -7.00
CA PRO A 36 11.14 10.61 -6.60
C PRO A 36 10.90 9.29 -7.33
N ALA A 37 11.27 9.23 -8.61
CA ALA A 37 11.17 8.00 -9.40
C ALA A 37 12.14 6.92 -8.92
N THR A 38 13.37 7.29 -8.61
CA THR A 38 14.38 6.35 -8.06
C THR A 38 13.95 5.88 -6.67
N GLU A 39 13.48 6.78 -5.80
CA GLU A 39 12.99 6.41 -4.46
C GLU A 39 11.82 5.42 -4.54
N ARG A 40 10.88 5.67 -5.46
CA ARG A 40 9.76 4.76 -5.72
C ARG A 40 10.25 3.38 -6.19
N LEU A 41 11.19 3.34 -7.15
CA LEU A 41 11.74 2.08 -7.67
C LEU A 41 12.42 1.28 -6.57
N VAL A 42 13.28 1.92 -5.77
CA VAL A 42 13.97 1.28 -4.64
C VAL A 42 12.98 0.75 -3.60
N SER A 43 11.96 1.55 -3.28
CA SER A 43 10.93 1.14 -2.31
C SER A 43 10.10 -0.04 -2.81
N LEU A 44 9.75 -0.07 -4.10
CA LEU A 44 9.04 -1.20 -4.71
C LEU A 44 9.91 -2.46 -4.71
N ALA A 45 11.17 -2.36 -5.12
CA ALA A 45 12.08 -3.49 -5.10
C ALA A 45 12.23 -4.07 -3.67
N GLY A 46 12.42 -3.21 -2.67
CA GLY A 46 12.52 -3.63 -1.28
C GLY A 46 11.23 -4.19 -0.67
N SER A 47 10.07 -3.84 -1.24
CA SER A 47 8.76 -4.36 -0.78
C SER A 47 8.35 -5.67 -1.45
N LEU A 48 8.84 -5.92 -2.67
CA LEU A 48 8.43 -7.06 -3.48
C LEU A 48 9.44 -8.22 -3.46
N SER A 49 10.66 -7.98 -2.99
CA SER A 49 11.69 -9.02 -2.83
C SER A 49 11.56 -9.71 -1.47
N ASP A 50 12.07 -10.93 -1.37
CA ASP A 50 12.05 -11.72 -0.14
C ASP A 50 12.94 -11.11 0.97
N SER A 51 13.93 -10.31 0.57
CA SER A 51 14.80 -9.58 1.49
C SER A 51 15.35 -8.28 0.88
N PHE A 52 15.78 -7.35 1.73
CA PHE A 52 16.46 -6.15 1.26
C PHE A 52 17.81 -6.44 0.60
N GLN A 53 18.48 -7.52 1.02
CA GLN A 53 19.69 -8.01 0.39
C GLN A 53 19.41 -8.46 -1.05
N GLU A 54 18.37 -9.26 -1.27
CA GLU A 54 17.98 -9.69 -2.61
C GLU A 54 17.60 -8.51 -3.51
N ALA A 55 16.86 -7.57 -2.98
CA ALA A 55 16.52 -6.34 -3.69
C ALA A 55 17.76 -5.57 -4.14
N ALA A 56 18.79 -5.47 -3.27
CA ALA A 56 20.02 -4.74 -3.52
C ALA A 56 20.98 -5.46 -4.48
N GLU A 57 21.14 -6.78 -4.32
CA GLU A 57 22.15 -7.56 -5.02
C GLU A 57 21.68 -8.14 -6.37
N LYS A 58 20.36 -8.38 -6.51
CA LYS A 58 19.79 -9.00 -7.71
C LYS A 58 18.81 -8.07 -8.44
N VAL A 59 17.73 -7.68 -7.76
CA VAL A 59 16.59 -7.04 -8.43
C VAL A 59 16.95 -5.66 -8.98
N LEU A 60 17.51 -4.78 -8.19
CA LEU A 60 17.87 -3.42 -8.61
C LEU A 60 18.98 -3.40 -9.66
N PRO A 61 20.07 -4.20 -9.56
CA PRO A 61 21.05 -4.28 -10.62
C PRO A 61 20.49 -4.77 -11.96
N GLU A 62 19.68 -5.82 -11.94
CA GLU A 62 19.12 -6.43 -13.16
C GLU A 62 18.07 -5.53 -13.83
N MET A 63 17.14 -4.97 -13.04
CA MET A 63 16.01 -4.21 -13.59
C MET A 63 16.38 -2.76 -13.94
N ALA A 64 17.32 -2.16 -13.22
CA ALA A 64 17.59 -0.72 -13.33
C ALA A 64 19.07 -0.36 -13.42
N GLY A 65 19.97 -1.33 -13.33
CA GLY A 65 21.43 -1.08 -13.26
C GLY A 65 21.85 -0.31 -12.01
N LEU A 66 21.03 -0.34 -10.94
CA LEU A 66 21.32 0.36 -9.69
C LEU A 66 22.03 -0.56 -8.72
N ARG A 67 23.20 -0.13 -8.25
CA ARG A 67 23.97 -0.83 -7.21
C ARG A 67 23.90 -0.02 -5.93
N LEU A 68 23.15 -0.51 -4.97
CA LEU A 68 22.91 0.14 -3.68
C LEU A 68 23.24 -0.83 -2.54
N ALA A 69 23.68 -0.28 -1.40
CA ALA A 69 23.81 -1.08 -0.21
C ALA A 69 22.44 -1.54 0.31
N GLU A 70 22.34 -2.75 0.85
CA GLU A 70 21.14 -3.31 1.48
C GLU A 70 20.52 -2.32 2.47
N THR A 71 21.32 -1.73 3.35
CA THR A 71 20.85 -0.74 4.33
C THR A 71 20.23 0.52 3.69
N THR A 72 20.65 0.86 2.48
CA THR A 72 20.05 1.97 1.73
C THR A 72 18.68 1.58 1.20
N VAL A 73 18.55 0.37 0.67
CA VAL A 73 17.26 -0.18 0.23
C VAL A 73 16.29 -0.26 1.41
N GLN A 74 16.72 -0.87 2.51
CA GLN A 74 15.94 -1.00 3.74
C GLN A 74 15.41 0.37 4.22
N ARG A 75 16.32 1.31 4.47
CA ARG A 75 15.95 2.64 4.99
C ARG A 75 15.05 3.43 4.04
N THR A 76 15.19 3.24 2.74
CA THR A 76 14.34 3.89 1.74
C THR A 76 12.94 3.30 1.76
N THR A 77 12.83 1.98 1.76
CA THR A 77 11.57 1.24 1.83
C THR A 77 10.80 1.52 3.12
N GLU A 78 11.48 1.40 4.27
CA GLU A 78 10.87 1.72 5.57
C GLU A 78 10.47 3.20 5.69
N GLY A 79 11.25 4.10 5.09
CA GLY A 79 10.92 5.52 5.03
C GLY A 79 9.66 5.78 4.23
N ALA A 80 9.48 5.10 3.10
CA ALA A 80 8.26 5.15 2.30
C ALA A 80 7.07 4.59 3.09
N GLY A 81 7.24 3.45 3.76
CA GLY A 81 6.22 2.86 4.62
C GLY A 81 5.77 3.78 5.75
N ARG A 82 6.71 4.45 6.43
CA ARG A 82 6.37 5.44 7.48
C ARG A 82 5.55 6.62 6.94
N ARG A 83 5.91 7.16 5.78
CA ARG A 83 5.13 8.24 5.15
C ARG A 83 3.72 7.78 4.77
N LEU A 84 3.62 6.56 4.24
CA LEU A 84 2.34 5.95 3.90
C LEU A 84 1.44 5.81 5.15
N ALA A 85 1.97 5.26 6.23
CA ALA A 85 1.26 5.11 7.50
C ALA A 85 0.82 6.46 8.07
N GLU A 86 1.66 7.49 7.98
CA GLU A 86 1.30 8.84 8.43
C GLU A 86 0.17 9.45 7.60
N HIS A 87 0.20 9.28 6.28
CA HIS A 87 -0.88 9.74 5.41
C HIS A 87 -2.20 9.04 5.72
N LEU A 88 -2.18 7.73 6.00
CA LEU A 88 -3.37 6.97 6.41
C LEU A 88 -3.92 7.50 7.75
N ARG A 89 -3.06 7.73 8.75
CA ARG A 89 -3.48 8.30 10.04
C ARG A 89 -4.12 9.69 9.89
N GLN A 90 -3.62 10.51 8.97
CA GLN A 90 -4.23 11.79 8.61
C GLN A 90 -5.55 11.65 7.81
N GLY A 91 -6.01 10.42 7.60
CA GLY A 91 -7.25 10.14 6.89
C GLY A 91 -7.16 10.27 5.38
N ARG A 92 -5.96 10.34 4.83
CA ARG A 92 -5.78 10.31 3.38
C ARG A 92 -5.96 8.89 2.88
N THR A 93 -6.56 8.77 1.72
CA THR A 93 -6.74 7.50 1.01
C THR A 93 -5.91 7.50 -0.26
N PHE A 94 -5.55 6.30 -0.72
CA PHE A 94 -4.77 6.15 -1.94
C PHE A 94 -5.67 5.76 -3.09
N GLY A 95 -5.66 6.58 -4.12
CA GLY A 95 -6.51 6.44 -5.29
C GLY A 95 -7.63 7.48 -5.35
N PHE A 96 -8.19 7.65 -6.52
CA PHE A 96 -9.28 8.59 -6.74
C PHE A 96 -10.60 8.04 -6.21
N PRO A 97 -11.45 8.88 -5.60
CA PRO A 97 -12.84 8.51 -5.34
C PRO A 97 -13.50 8.11 -6.66
N ARG A 98 -13.98 6.89 -6.71
CA ARG A 98 -14.69 6.35 -7.88
C ARG A 98 -15.66 5.29 -7.41
N PRO A 99 -16.95 5.59 -7.37
CA PRO A 99 -17.98 4.60 -7.07
C PRO A 99 -17.86 3.40 -8.00
N TRP A 100 -17.96 2.22 -7.43
CA TRP A 100 -17.94 0.98 -8.19
C TRP A 100 -19.37 0.62 -8.59
N GLN A 101 -19.50 -0.07 -9.71
CA GLN A 101 -20.76 -0.73 -10.07
C GLN A 101 -20.82 -2.06 -9.33
N TRP A 102 -21.46 -2.06 -8.17
CA TRP A 102 -21.59 -3.24 -7.33
C TRP A 102 -22.33 -4.37 -8.02
N ARG A 103 -21.86 -5.59 -7.78
CA ARG A 103 -22.48 -6.80 -8.31
C ARG A 103 -23.85 -6.99 -7.70
N ARG A 104 -24.75 -7.62 -8.48
CA ARG A 104 -26.09 -7.97 -8.02
C ARG A 104 -26.14 -9.44 -7.62
N ASP A 105 -26.87 -9.72 -6.55
CA ASP A 105 -27.20 -11.09 -6.14
C ASP A 105 -28.34 -11.67 -7.02
N ALA A 106 -28.75 -12.91 -6.73
CA ALA A 106 -29.82 -13.60 -7.42
C ALA A 106 -31.19 -12.88 -7.28
N HIS A 107 -31.33 -12.00 -6.30
CA HIS A 107 -32.55 -11.19 -6.04
C HIS A 107 -32.46 -9.78 -6.65
N GLY A 108 -31.40 -9.48 -7.38
CA GLY A 108 -31.19 -8.20 -8.04
C GLY A 108 -30.64 -7.10 -7.14
N ARG A 109 -30.32 -7.39 -5.86
CA ARG A 109 -29.76 -6.42 -4.91
C ARG A 109 -28.27 -6.23 -5.16
N THR A 110 -27.79 -5.00 -5.11
CA THR A 110 -26.36 -4.71 -5.18
C THR A 110 -25.67 -5.10 -3.89
N CYS A 111 -24.52 -5.81 -4.01
CA CYS A 111 -23.77 -6.35 -2.89
C CYS A 111 -22.37 -5.76 -2.85
N ALA A 112 -22.01 -5.13 -1.74
CA ALA A 112 -20.65 -4.72 -1.43
C ALA A 112 -20.02 -5.70 -0.43
N TYR A 113 -18.76 -6.05 -0.64
CA TYR A 113 -18.08 -7.07 0.14
C TYR A 113 -16.94 -6.49 0.96
N ILE A 114 -16.85 -6.93 2.20
CA ILE A 114 -15.73 -6.64 3.10
C ILE A 114 -15.13 -7.96 3.58
N SER A 115 -13.82 -8.07 3.55
CA SER A 115 -13.10 -9.14 4.21
C SER A 115 -12.17 -8.56 5.27
N LEU A 116 -12.08 -9.25 6.41
CA LEU A 116 -11.18 -8.92 7.51
C LEU A 116 -10.56 -10.19 8.05
N ASP A 117 -9.24 -10.20 8.13
CA ASP A 117 -8.45 -11.34 8.59
C ASP A 117 -7.20 -10.86 9.34
N LEU A 118 -6.55 -11.78 10.04
CA LEU A 118 -5.26 -11.60 10.70
C LEU A 118 -4.22 -12.47 10.01
N THR A 119 -3.06 -11.91 9.74
CA THR A 119 -1.94 -12.67 9.19
C THR A 119 -0.72 -12.60 10.09
N GLY A 120 -0.01 -13.73 10.20
CA GLY A 120 1.21 -13.79 11.01
C GLY A 120 2.40 -13.23 10.23
N VAL A 121 3.08 -12.23 10.78
CA VAL A 121 4.36 -11.75 10.26
C VAL A 121 5.44 -11.87 11.31
N ARG A 122 6.66 -12.21 10.88
CA ARG A 122 7.83 -12.15 11.75
C ARG A 122 8.46 -10.78 11.65
N GLN A 123 8.56 -10.09 12.76
CA GLN A 123 9.22 -8.79 12.85
C GLN A 123 10.50 -8.94 13.66
N GLN A 124 11.61 -8.47 13.13
CA GLN A 124 12.86 -8.44 13.89
C GLN A 124 12.75 -7.48 15.06
N ALA A 125 13.14 -7.92 16.25
CA ALA A 125 13.12 -7.07 17.43
C ALA A 125 14.15 -5.93 17.32
N LYS A 126 13.92 -4.85 18.07
CA LYS A 126 14.86 -3.74 18.15
C LYS A 126 16.25 -4.22 18.56
N GLY A 127 17.28 -3.76 17.84
CA GLY A 127 18.66 -4.11 18.13
C GLY A 127 19.10 -5.49 17.62
N GLY A 128 18.34 -6.13 16.72
CA GLY A 128 18.72 -7.42 16.12
C GLY A 128 18.43 -8.63 17.01
N GLY A 129 17.57 -8.48 18.01
CA GLY A 129 17.10 -9.59 18.83
C GLY A 129 16.28 -10.62 18.05
N PRO A 130 15.84 -11.73 18.71
CA PRO A 130 15.01 -12.74 18.08
C PRO A 130 13.76 -12.15 17.44
N ALA A 131 13.35 -12.73 16.30
CA ALA A 131 12.13 -12.28 15.62
C ALA A 131 10.88 -12.53 16.49
N GLU A 132 10.05 -11.50 16.63
CA GLU A 132 8.76 -11.59 17.31
C GLU A 132 7.65 -11.84 16.29
N GLY A 133 6.70 -12.72 16.63
CA GLY A 133 5.47 -12.87 15.87
C GLY A 133 4.57 -11.66 16.09
N ARG A 134 4.10 -11.05 15.02
CA ARG A 134 3.08 -10.00 15.04
C ARG A 134 1.90 -10.43 14.19
N MET A 135 0.72 -9.97 14.55
CA MET A 135 -0.52 -10.28 13.85
C MET A 135 -1.15 -8.99 13.30
N PRO A 136 -0.69 -8.49 12.14
CA PRO A 136 -1.37 -7.37 11.49
C PRO A 136 -2.73 -7.78 10.96
N TYR A 137 -3.66 -6.84 11.01
CA TYR A 137 -4.93 -6.97 10.30
C TYR A 137 -4.73 -6.76 8.81
N VAL A 138 -5.43 -7.55 8.03
CA VAL A 138 -5.60 -7.37 6.58
C VAL A 138 -7.08 -7.20 6.32
N ALA A 139 -7.45 -6.04 5.82
CA ALA A 139 -8.83 -5.71 5.49
C ALA A 139 -8.94 -5.39 4.00
N MET A 140 -10.08 -5.73 3.41
CA MET A 140 -10.34 -5.50 2.00
C MET A 140 -11.80 -5.13 1.79
N VAL A 141 -12.03 -4.04 1.05
CA VAL A 141 -13.33 -3.77 0.40
C VAL A 141 -13.19 -4.22 -1.04
N TYR A 142 -14.12 -5.04 -1.53
CA TYR A 142 -13.97 -5.59 -2.87
C TYR A 142 -15.31 -5.84 -3.58
N ASN A 143 -15.21 -5.88 -4.90
CA ASN A 143 -16.29 -6.22 -5.81
C ASN A 143 -15.84 -7.45 -6.61
N PRO A 144 -16.42 -8.63 -6.36
CA PRO A 144 -15.92 -9.88 -6.94
C PRO A 144 -16.10 -9.91 -8.46
N VAL A 145 -15.27 -10.70 -9.13
CA VAL A 145 -15.50 -11.02 -10.54
C VAL A 145 -16.77 -11.89 -10.63
N PRO A 146 -17.65 -11.68 -11.64
CA PRO A 146 -18.79 -12.56 -11.82
C PRO A 146 -18.33 -14.01 -11.99
N GLU A 147 -18.91 -14.92 -11.22
CA GLU A 147 -18.80 -16.33 -11.53
C GLU A 147 -19.54 -16.59 -12.85
N LEU A 148 -18.83 -17.21 -13.77
CA LEU A 148 -19.44 -17.68 -15.01
C LEU A 148 -20.01 -19.08 -14.76
N PRO A 149 -21.17 -19.42 -15.34
CA PRO A 149 -21.69 -20.78 -15.29
C PRO A 149 -20.61 -21.77 -15.74
N VAL A 150 -20.54 -22.91 -15.07
CA VAL A 150 -19.62 -24.00 -15.46
C VAL A 150 -19.89 -24.38 -16.94
N GLY A 151 -18.81 -24.34 -17.74
CA GLY A 151 -18.92 -24.59 -19.19
C GLY A 151 -19.27 -23.38 -20.04
N SER A 152 -19.37 -22.18 -19.47
CA SER A 152 -19.57 -20.95 -20.24
C SER A 152 -18.42 -20.74 -21.24
N PRO A 153 -18.68 -20.57 -22.53
CA PRO A 153 -17.66 -20.20 -23.51
C PRO A 153 -17.21 -18.72 -23.36
N TYR A 154 -17.92 -17.97 -22.54
CA TYR A 154 -17.61 -16.57 -22.30
C TYR A 154 -16.43 -16.44 -21.36
N ARG A 155 -15.37 -15.81 -21.80
CA ARG A 155 -14.31 -15.31 -20.90
C ARG A 155 -14.65 -13.88 -20.52
N PRO A 156 -14.54 -13.51 -19.22
CA PRO A 156 -14.62 -12.10 -18.85
C PRO A 156 -13.63 -11.30 -19.72
N PRO A 157 -14.00 -10.09 -20.18
CA PRO A 157 -13.08 -9.27 -20.95
C PRO A 157 -11.77 -9.12 -20.17
N ALA A 158 -10.65 -9.13 -20.89
CA ALA A 158 -9.34 -8.85 -20.30
C ALA A 158 -9.45 -7.50 -19.57
N GLY A 159 -9.33 -7.53 -18.23
CA GLY A 159 -9.56 -6.35 -17.38
C GLY A 159 -10.82 -6.43 -16.50
N ALA A 160 -11.67 -7.46 -16.62
CA ALA A 160 -12.69 -7.75 -15.60
C ALA A 160 -12.04 -8.33 -14.33
N ALA A 161 -10.98 -7.66 -13.85
CA ALA A 161 -10.34 -8.03 -12.61
C ALA A 161 -11.24 -7.67 -11.42
N MET A 162 -11.09 -8.41 -10.35
CA MET A 162 -11.67 -8.05 -9.05
C MET A 162 -11.25 -6.62 -8.70
N GLN A 163 -12.23 -5.76 -8.46
CA GLN A 163 -11.95 -4.45 -7.92
C GLN A 163 -11.74 -4.60 -6.42
N ALA A 164 -10.62 -4.14 -5.89
CA ALA A 164 -10.31 -4.26 -4.47
C ALA A 164 -9.54 -3.05 -3.94
N ARG A 165 -9.81 -2.70 -2.69
CA ARG A 165 -9.02 -1.78 -1.89
C ARG A 165 -8.57 -2.50 -0.64
N TYR A 166 -7.28 -2.49 -0.41
CA TYR A 166 -6.65 -3.16 0.70
C TYR A 166 -6.20 -2.16 1.77
N LEU A 167 -6.30 -2.59 3.00
CA LEU A 167 -5.70 -1.94 4.15
C LEU A 167 -5.03 -3.01 5.00
N ALA A 168 -3.75 -2.86 5.32
CA ALA A 168 -3.05 -3.80 6.17
C ALA A 168 -2.12 -3.06 7.14
N GLY A 169 -2.03 -3.55 8.37
CA GLY A 169 -1.15 -2.96 9.38
C GLY A 169 -1.39 -3.46 10.78
N LEU A 170 -0.52 -3.04 11.68
CA LEU A 170 -0.62 -3.26 13.12
C LEU A 170 -1.51 -2.16 13.74
N TYR A 171 -2.76 -2.12 13.35
CA TYR A 171 -3.77 -1.21 13.86
C TYR A 171 -4.44 -1.80 15.11
N ASP A 172 -5.01 -0.95 15.96
CA ASP A 172 -6.15 -1.39 16.75
C ASP A 172 -7.42 -1.45 15.87
N LEU A 173 -8.45 -2.13 16.37
CA LEU A 173 -9.66 -2.36 15.56
C LEU A 173 -10.46 -1.08 15.29
N ASP A 174 -10.40 -0.09 16.19
CA ASP A 174 -11.13 1.17 16.00
C ASP A 174 -10.44 2.03 14.93
N GLU A 175 -9.10 2.09 14.96
CA GLU A 175 -8.31 2.77 13.93
C GLU A 175 -8.50 2.08 12.57
N LEU A 176 -8.43 0.74 12.53
CA LEU A 176 -8.67 -0.04 11.31
C LEU A 176 -10.06 0.25 10.73
N GLY A 177 -11.09 0.22 11.57
CA GLY A 177 -12.48 0.47 11.16
C GLY A 177 -12.66 1.86 10.57
N LEU A 178 -12.07 2.87 11.21
CA LEU A 178 -12.11 4.25 10.69
C LEU A 178 -11.44 4.36 9.31
N GLN A 179 -10.27 3.75 9.14
CA GLN A 179 -9.55 3.77 7.86
C GLN A 179 -10.30 2.97 6.77
N LEU A 180 -10.86 1.83 7.15
CA LEU A 180 -11.62 0.98 6.23
C LEU A 180 -12.90 1.66 5.74
N ARG A 181 -13.63 2.36 6.62
CA ARG A 181 -14.79 3.19 6.25
C ARG A 181 -14.44 4.25 5.23
N LYS A 182 -13.30 4.90 5.36
CA LYS A 182 -12.84 5.90 4.37
C LYS A 182 -12.58 5.26 3.02
N GLN A 183 -12.00 4.06 2.98
CA GLN A 183 -11.80 3.33 1.73
C GLN A 183 -13.13 2.89 1.12
N ALA A 184 -14.07 2.42 1.93
CA ALA A 184 -15.41 2.01 1.52
C ALA A 184 -16.22 3.17 0.93
N ALA A 185 -16.22 4.32 1.59
CA ALA A 185 -16.92 5.52 1.12
C ALA A 185 -16.41 6.02 -0.25
N GLN A 186 -15.09 5.89 -0.51
CA GLN A 186 -14.53 6.31 -1.80
C GLN A 186 -14.99 5.46 -2.99
N VAL A 187 -15.44 4.25 -2.73
CA VAL A 187 -15.93 3.33 -3.76
C VAL A 187 -17.46 3.22 -3.78
N GLY A 188 -18.15 4.07 -3.02
CA GLY A 188 -19.61 4.11 -2.97
C GLY A 188 -20.21 2.85 -2.33
N MET A 189 -19.59 2.32 -1.29
CA MET A 189 -20.10 1.13 -0.62
C MET A 189 -21.45 1.37 0.06
N ASP A 190 -21.67 2.56 0.55
CA ASP A 190 -22.92 3.03 1.15
C ASP A 190 -24.11 3.09 0.17
N GLU A 191 -23.85 3.07 -1.14
CA GLU A 191 -24.87 2.98 -2.18
C GLU A 191 -25.31 1.53 -2.48
N ALA A 192 -24.66 0.52 -1.87
CA ALA A 192 -25.03 -0.87 -2.09
C ALA A 192 -26.20 -1.28 -1.18
N ASP A 193 -27.12 -2.08 -1.75
CA ASP A 193 -28.32 -2.56 -1.03
C ASP A 193 -27.99 -3.52 0.12
N LEU A 194 -26.86 -4.23 0.00
CA LEU A 194 -26.43 -5.23 0.98
C LEU A 194 -24.91 -5.18 1.18
N TRP A 195 -24.52 -5.23 2.45
CA TRP A 195 -23.11 -5.38 2.84
C TRP A 195 -22.83 -6.81 3.32
N VAL A 196 -21.84 -7.44 2.71
CA VAL A 196 -21.46 -8.82 2.98
C VAL A 196 -20.10 -8.85 3.64
N GLY A 197 -20.06 -9.27 4.90
CA GLY A 197 -18.84 -9.43 5.68
C GLY A 197 -18.30 -10.86 5.59
N LEU A 198 -17.02 -11.01 5.31
CA LEU A 198 -16.30 -12.29 5.31
C LEU A 198 -15.16 -12.25 6.32
N THR A 199 -15.14 -13.23 7.19
CA THR A 199 -14.10 -13.44 8.19
C THR A 199 -14.04 -14.92 8.54
N ASP A 200 -12.92 -15.38 9.06
CA ASP A 200 -12.76 -16.74 9.58
C ASP A 200 -13.54 -17.02 10.88
N GLY A 201 -14.19 -15.98 11.43
CA GLY A 201 -14.94 -16.07 12.68
C GLY A 201 -14.08 -16.06 13.95
N GLY A 202 -12.76 -15.99 13.79
CA GLY A 202 -11.84 -15.92 14.92
C GLY A 202 -11.83 -14.56 15.63
N ASN A 203 -11.40 -14.55 16.90
CA ASN A 203 -11.10 -13.34 17.68
C ASN A 203 -12.20 -12.25 17.72
N GLY A 204 -13.47 -12.62 17.58
CA GLY A 204 -14.60 -11.68 17.61
C GLY A 204 -14.68 -10.73 16.41
N LEU A 205 -14.01 -11.03 15.31
CA LEU A 205 -13.98 -10.20 14.09
C LEU A 205 -15.38 -10.01 13.49
N VAL A 206 -16.24 -11.04 13.54
CA VAL A 206 -17.63 -10.97 13.05
C VAL A 206 -18.40 -9.88 13.79
N PHE A 207 -18.34 -9.87 15.12
CA PHE A 207 -19.06 -8.89 15.94
C PHE A 207 -18.55 -7.46 15.68
N ARG A 208 -17.25 -7.29 15.59
CA ARG A 208 -16.62 -5.99 15.32
C ARG A 208 -16.91 -5.47 13.92
N GLN A 209 -16.98 -6.34 12.93
CA GLN A 209 -17.34 -5.97 11.56
C GLN A 209 -18.76 -5.40 11.48
N VAL A 210 -19.71 -6.00 12.20
CA VAL A 210 -21.09 -5.48 12.34
C VAL A 210 -21.08 -4.08 12.99
N LEU A 211 -20.31 -3.88 14.07
CA LEU A 211 -20.22 -2.58 14.74
C LEU A 211 -19.57 -1.49 13.90
N MET A 212 -18.68 -1.86 12.97
CA MET A 212 -18.01 -0.91 12.12
C MET A 212 -18.89 -0.38 10.98
N PHE A 213 -19.83 -1.19 10.50
CA PHE A 213 -20.63 -0.92 9.30
C PHE A 213 -22.13 -1.08 9.49
N GLY A 214 -22.59 -1.52 10.67
CA GLY A 214 -24.00 -1.68 11.03
C GLY A 214 -24.71 -0.39 11.45
#